data_a4a205558825f6de6b20d083046e0443
#
_entry.id   a4a205558825f6de6b20d083046e0443
#
_cell.length_a   1.000
_cell.length_b   1.000
_cell.length_c   1.000
_cell.angle_alpha   90.00
_cell.angle_beta   90.00
_cell.angle_gamma   90.00
#
_symmetry.space_group_name_H-M   'P 1'
#
loop_
_entity.id
_entity.type
_entity.pdbx_description
1 polymer ?
#
loop_
_entity_poly.entity_id
_entity_poly.type
_entity_poly.pdbx_seq_one_letter_code
_entity_poly.pdbx_strand_id
1 'polypeptide(L)'
;MNILKYVNLNKQLLIIDMISLLKFSGLKNDFSPRTQLQVLRKLSKFSLKEKINIIAVLSGQPLHKAPKGKKFDNIKVYYSSSLETHPKKIASLAILKSGILVTNDESAEIKVRNITETMKISTFRKAFDPISDYDRYDNYDSRRNKKFKKYDMNKRESTTENTKNNEAINELIDLVD
;
A
#
# COMPACT_ATOMS: atom_id res chain seq x y z
N MET A 1 -7.56 -6.61 -21.00
CA MET A 1 -8.52 -5.64 -21.56
C MET A 1 -8.16 -4.26 -21.01
N ASN A 2 -7.70 -3.33 -21.86
CA ASN A 2 -7.09 -2.06 -21.41
C ASN A 2 -8.22 -1.04 -21.17
N ILE A 3 -8.71 -0.94 -19.95
CA ILE A 3 -9.81 -0.02 -19.55
C ILE A 3 -9.44 1.44 -19.85
N LEU A 4 -8.15 1.76 -19.89
CA LEU A 4 -7.62 3.09 -20.21
C LEU A 4 -7.84 3.52 -21.68
N LYS A 5 -8.19 2.60 -22.57
CA LYS A 5 -8.50 2.96 -23.97
C LYS A 5 -9.84 3.69 -24.15
N TYR A 6 -10.75 3.60 -23.19
CA TYR A 6 -12.05 4.27 -23.26
C TYR A 6 -12.05 5.70 -22.72
N VAL A 7 -11.01 6.08 -21.99
CA VAL A 7 -10.81 7.45 -21.52
C VAL A 7 -9.58 7.98 -22.26
N ASN A 8 -9.72 9.04 -23.00
CA ASN A 8 -8.62 9.66 -23.76
C ASN A 8 -7.65 10.34 -22.81
N LEU A 9 -6.87 9.52 -22.06
CA LEU A 9 -6.02 9.92 -20.93
C LEU A 9 -4.75 10.67 -21.36
N ASN A 10 -4.46 10.76 -22.64
CA ASN A 10 -3.19 11.29 -23.15
C ASN A 10 -2.87 12.74 -22.81
N LYS A 11 -3.78 13.47 -22.13
CA LYS A 11 -3.54 14.81 -21.56
C LYS A 11 -4.28 15.02 -20.23
N GLN A 12 -4.86 14.01 -19.64
CA GLN A 12 -5.71 14.17 -18.47
C GLN A 12 -4.90 14.25 -17.18
N LEU A 13 -5.36 15.09 -16.27
CA LEU A 13 -4.83 15.23 -14.94
C LEU A 13 -5.68 14.41 -13.98
N LEU A 14 -5.07 13.46 -13.26
CA LEU A 14 -5.74 12.71 -12.20
C LEU A 14 -5.45 13.36 -10.83
N ILE A 15 -6.49 13.60 -10.07
CA ILE A 15 -6.40 14.02 -8.66
C ILE A 15 -6.72 12.80 -7.80
N ILE A 16 -5.70 12.22 -7.17
CA ILE A 16 -5.84 10.95 -6.45
C ILE A 16 -5.99 11.21 -4.96
N ASP A 17 -7.09 10.74 -4.42
CA ASP A 17 -7.34 10.64 -2.99
C ASP A 17 -6.50 9.48 -2.41
N MET A 18 -5.38 9.84 -1.80
CA MET A 18 -4.47 8.87 -1.21
C MET A 18 -5.07 8.14 -0.02
N ILE A 19 -6.00 8.76 0.72
CA ILE A 19 -6.65 8.11 1.87
C ILE A 19 -7.55 6.98 1.38
N SER A 20 -8.42 7.26 0.39
CA SER A 20 -9.25 6.23 -0.21
C SER A 20 -8.42 5.12 -0.88
N LEU A 21 -7.32 5.47 -1.54
CA LEU A 21 -6.43 4.49 -2.16
C LEU A 21 -5.74 3.58 -1.13
N LEU A 22 -5.23 4.13 -0.04
CA LEU A 22 -4.59 3.39 1.04
C LEU A 22 -5.58 2.50 1.80
N LYS A 23 -6.77 3.02 2.14
CA LYS A 23 -7.85 2.24 2.76
C LYS A 23 -8.28 1.06 1.89
N PHE A 24 -8.45 1.28 0.61
CA PHE A 24 -8.83 0.25 -0.35
C PHE A 24 -7.75 -0.84 -0.50
N SER A 25 -6.50 -0.53 -0.20
CA SER A 25 -5.38 -1.50 -0.19
C SER A 25 -5.34 -2.38 1.07
N GLY A 26 -6.39 -2.36 1.90
CA GLY A 26 -6.48 -3.16 3.11
C GLY A 26 -5.67 -2.61 4.29
N LEU A 27 -5.06 -1.45 4.14
CA LEU A 27 -4.35 -0.78 5.21
C LEU A 27 -5.35 -0.12 6.17
N LYS A 28 -5.40 -0.61 7.40
CA LYS A 28 -6.16 0.03 8.47
C LYS A 28 -5.58 1.41 8.75
N ASN A 29 -6.36 2.29 9.35
CA ASN A 29 -6.19 3.75 9.50
C ASN A 29 -4.81 4.32 9.85
N ASP A 30 -3.82 3.51 10.17
CA ASP A 30 -2.45 3.94 10.46
C ASP A 30 -1.56 3.85 9.22
N PHE A 31 -1.56 4.91 8.44
CA PHE A 31 -0.74 5.02 7.24
C PHE A 31 0.66 5.50 7.59
N SER A 32 1.57 4.57 7.86
CA SER A 32 2.94 4.93 8.15
C SER A 32 3.56 5.78 7.03
N PRO A 33 4.47 6.72 7.34
CA PRO A 33 5.18 7.52 6.33
C PRO A 33 5.85 6.66 5.25
N ARG A 34 6.38 5.50 5.64
CA ARG A 34 7.01 4.54 4.73
C ARG A 34 6.01 3.99 3.71
N THR A 35 4.82 3.60 4.16
CA THR A 35 3.76 3.08 3.28
C THR A 35 3.28 4.15 2.30
N GLN A 36 3.05 5.38 2.79
CA GLN A 36 2.67 6.50 1.94
C GLN A 36 3.70 6.77 0.84
N LEU A 37 5.01 6.78 1.18
CA LEU A 37 6.09 6.95 0.22
C LEU A 37 6.18 5.81 -0.79
N GLN A 38 5.91 4.56 -0.38
CA GLN A 38 5.88 3.42 -1.31
C GLN A 38 4.77 3.58 -2.35
N VAL A 39 3.56 3.98 -1.93
CA VAL A 39 2.45 4.21 -2.85
C VAL A 39 2.73 5.41 -3.77
N LEU A 40 3.31 6.49 -3.27
CA LEU A 40 3.72 7.63 -4.10
C LEU A 40 4.73 7.21 -5.19
N ARG A 41 5.71 6.36 -4.87
CA ARG A 41 6.66 5.81 -5.85
C ARG A 41 5.97 4.96 -6.92
N LYS A 42 5.00 4.13 -6.51
CA LYS A 42 4.19 3.34 -7.46
C LYS A 42 3.41 4.26 -8.39
N LEU A 43 2.77 5.31 -7.85
CA LEU A 43 2.04 6.32 -8.63
C LEU A 43 2.94 7.08 -9.59
N SER A 44 4.16 7.43 -9.16
CA SER A 44 5.16 8.08 -10.01
C SER A 44 5.52 7.20 -11.21
N LYS A 45 5.83 5.93 -10.96
CA LYS A 45 6.12 4.96 -12.04
C LYS A 45 4.94 4.77 -12.99
N PHE A 46 3.72 4.68 -12.44
CA PHE A 46 2.50 4.57 -13.24
C PHE A 46 2.28 5.81 -14.11
N SER A 47 2.44 7.01 -13.54
CA SER A 47 2.34 8.28 -14.26
C SER A 47 3.32 8.34 -15.45
N LEU A 48 4.56 7.89 -15.28
CA LEU A 48 5.55 7.83 -16.36
C LEU A 48 5.18 6.80 -17.43
N LYS A 49 4.77 5.61 -17.01
CA LYS A 49 4.40 4.51 -17.92
C LYS A 49 3.21 4.87 -18.80
N GLU A 50 2.17 5.41 -18.20
CA GLU A 50 0.91 5.74 -18.89
C GLU A 50 0.91 7.17 -19.47
N LYS A 51 1.99 7.94 -19.25
CA LYS A 51 2.15 9.34 -19.73
C LYS A 51 1.02 10.27 -19.25
N ILE A 52 0.55 10.11 -18.02
CA ILE A 52 -0.52 10.89 -17.40
C ILE A 52 0.00 11.78 -16.29
N ASN A 53 -0.61 12.95 -16.11
CA ASN A 53 -0.28 13.82 -14.99
C ASN A 53 -1.04 13.40 -13.73
N ILE A 54 -0.35 13.33 -12.60
CA ILE A 54 -0.95 12.95 -11.32
C ILE A 54 -0.69 14.02 -10.26
N ILE A 55 -1.74 14.35 -9.52
CA ILE A 55 -1.68 15.04 -8.24
C ILE A 55 -2.14 14.07 -7.17
N ALA A 56 -1.27 13.73 -6.23
CA ALA A 56 -1.59 12.93 -5.06
C ALA A 56 -1.93 13.83 -3.88
N VAL A 57 -3.04 13.58 -3.20
CA VAL A 57 -3.46 14.36 -2.03
C VAL A 57 -3.48 13.46 -0.81
N LEU A 58 -2.64 13.80 0.17
CA LEU A 58 -2.53 13.14 1.47
C LEU A 58 -3.22 13.97 2.55
N SER A 59 -3.33 13.44 3.77
CA SER A 59 -3.80 14.17 4.93
C SER A 59 -2.74 14.18 6.03
N GLY A 60 -2.74 15.25 6.83
CA GLY A 60 -1.85 15.42 7.98
C GLY A 60 -0.54 16.13 7.63
N GLN A 61 0.50 15.84 8.41
CA GLN A 61 1.81 16.47 8.26
C GLN A 61 2.51 16.06 6.97
N PRO A 62 3.11 17.03 6.25
CA PRO A 62 3.87 16.74 5.05
C PRO A 62 5.06 15.81 5.33
N LEU A 63 5.24 14.82 4.49
CA LEU A 63 6.39 13.93 4.55
C LEU A 63 7.66 14.69 4.16
N HIS A 64 8.75 14.48 4.89
CA HIS A 64 10.04 15.12 4.61
C HIS A 64 10.51 14.92 3.15
N LYS A 65 10.33 13.69 2.62
CA LYS A 65 10.72 13.35 1.23
C LYS A 65 9.70 13.76 0.17
N ALA A 66 8.50 14.19 0.57
CA ALA A 66 7.42 14.60 -0.33
C ALA A 66 6.77 15.90 0.20
N PRO A 67 7.46 17.03 0.19
CA PRO A 67 6.94 18.28 0.77
C PRO A 67 5.74 18.82 0.00
N LYS A 68 4.88 19.55 0.71
CA LYS A 68 3.65 20.13 0.18
C LYS A 68 3.90 21.03 -1.04
N GLY A 69 3.11 20.81 -2.10
CA GLY A 69 3.15 21.62 -3.31
C GLY A 69 4.34 21.41 -4.22
N LYS A 70 5.31 20.57 -3.80
CA LYS A 70 6.48 20.22 -4.62
C LYS A 70 6.22 18.94 -5.41
N LYS A 71 7.06 18.67 -6.39
CA LYS A 71 7.07 17.40 -7.12
C LYS A 71 7.75 16.33 -6.26
N PHE A 72 7.16 15.16 -6.26
CA PHE A 72 7.78 13.94 -5.83
C PHE A 72 8.02 13.10 -7.11
N ASP A 73 9.25 13.03 -7.55
CA ASP A 73 9.62 12.59 -8.90
C ASP A 73 8.86 13.39 -9.98
N ASN A 74 7.89 12.78 -10.65
CA ASN A 74 7.09 13.43 -11.71
C ASN A 74 5.65 13.79 -11.29
N ILE A 75 5.21 13.42 -10.10
CA ILE A 75 3.86 13.74 -9.58
C ILE A 75 3.91 14.91 -8.60
N LYS A 76 2.80 15.68 -8.52
CA LYS A 76 2.67 16.74 -7.51
C LYS A 76 1.99 16.20 -6.26
N VAL A 77 2.44 16.64 -5.08
CA VAL A 77 1.90 16.18 -3.81
C VAL A 77 1.31 17.36 -3.03
N TYR A 78 0.08 17.18 -2.56
CA TYR A 78 -0.63 18.12 -1.70
C TYR A 78 -1.08 17.45 -0.42
N TYR A 79 -1.38 18.27 0.59
CA TYR A 79 -1.83 17.82 1.90
C TYR A 79 -3.06 18.58 2.35
N SER A 80 -4.04 17.90 2.91
CA SER A 80 -5.08 18.50 3.74
C SER A 80 -4.59 18.61 5.18
N SER A 81 -5.09 19.59 5.93
CA SER A 81 -4.72 19.78 7.33
C SER A 81 -5.24 18.67 8.24
N SER A 82 -6.41 18.11 7.92
CA SER A 82 -7.04 17.03 8.67
C SER A 82 -7.83 16.11 7.75
N LEU A 83 -8.30 14.97 8.29
CA LEU A 83 -9.20 14.06 7.59
C LEU A 83 -10.54 14.72 7.27
N GLU A 84 -11.06 15.57 8.14
CA GLU A 84 -12.34 16.29 7.95
C GLU A 84 -12.27 17.28 6.79
N THR A 85 -11.13 17.95 6.62
CA THR A 85 -10.93 18.92 5.54
C THR A 85 -10.53 18.27 4.22
N HIS A 86 -10.19 16.98 4.24
CA HIS A 86 -9.67 16.25 3.09
C HIS A 86 -10.66 16.23 1.89
N PRO A 87 -11.96 15.89 2.07
CA PRO A 87 -12.91 15.86 0.96
C PRO A 87 -13.07 17.22 0.29
N LYS A 88 -13.04 18.30 1.07
CA LYS A 88 -13.08 19.67 0.54
C LYS A 88 -11.82 20.00 -0.27
N LYS A 89 -10.66 19.57 0.22
CA LYS A 89 -9.37 19.82 -0.44
C LYS A 89 -9.24 19.10 -1.77
N ILE A 90 -9.58 17.81 -1.84
CA ILE A 90 -9.50 17.04 -3.09
C ILE A 90 -10.51 17.57 -4.14
N ALA A 91 -11.74 17.86 -3.71
CA ALA A 91 -12.76 18.45 -4.58
C ALA A 91 -12.32 19.81 -5.15
N SER A 92 -11.82 20.71 -4.29
CA SER A 92 -11.33 22.03 -4.74
C SER A 92 -10.17 21.92 -5.72
N LEU A 93 -9.25 20.97 -5.53
CA LEU A 93 -8.15 20.75 -6.47
C LEU A 93 -8.64 20.18 -7.80
N ALA A 94 -9.62 19.27 -7.78
CA ALA A 94 -10.20 18.69 -8.98
C ALA A 94 -10.88 19.78 -9.84
N ILE A 95 -11.68 20.63 -9.22
CA ILE A 95 -12.35 21.76 -9.88
C ILE A 95 -11.32 22.77 -10.41
N LEU A 96 -10.41 23.24 -9.55
CA LEU A 96 -9.43 24.27 -9.90
C LEU A 96 -8.48 23.86 -11.03
N LYS A 97 -8.17 22.57 -11.12
CA LYS A 97 -7.25 22.02 -12.12
C LYS A 97 -7.94 21.32 -13.28
N SER A 98 -9.27 21.30 -13.29
CA SER A 98 -10.08 20.60 -14.29
C SER A 98 -9.60 19.15 -14.48
N GLY A 99 -9.32 18.48 -13.37
CA GLY A 99 -8.79 17.11 -13.34
C GLY A 99 -9.87 16.09 -12.95
N ILE A 100 -9.69 14.85 -13.34
CA ILE A 100 -10.55 13.74 -12.91
C ILE A 100 -10.26 13.43 -11.44
N LEU A 101 -11.29 13.44 -10.60
CA LEU A 101 -11.18 13.07 -9.19
C LEU A 101 -11.25 11.54 -9.02
N VAL A 102 -10.21 10.95 -8.48
CA VAL A 102 -10.13 9.50 -8.16
C VAL A 102 -10.32 9.33 -6.66
N THR A 103 -11.52 8.91 -6.24
CA THR A 103 -11.88 8.78 -4.82
C THR A 103 -12.98 7.74 -4.61
N ASN A 104 -13.18 7.35 -3.36
CA ASN A 104 -14.37 6.63 -2.88
C ASN A 104 -15.13 7.47 -1.84
N ASP A 105 -14.74 8.72 -1.60
CA ASP A 105 -15.37 9.61 -0.64
C ASP A 105 -16.59 10.29 -1.28
N GLU A 106 -17.79 9.91 -0.83
CA GLU A 106 -19.06 10.46 -1.33
C GLU A 106 -19.17 11.96 -1.09
N SER A 107 -18.64 12.47 0.02
CA SER A 107 -18.67 13.91 0.32
C SER A 107 -17.88 14.72 -0.69
N ALA A 108 -16.76 14.17 -1.20
CA ALA A 108 -15.97 14.79 -2.24
C ALA A 108 -16.67 14.69 -3.61
N GLU A 109 -17.25 13.54 -3.93
CA GLU A 109 -17.98 13.31 -5.19
C GLU A 109 -19.18 14.26 -5.33
N ILE A 110 -19.95 14.45 -4.27
CA ILE A 110 -21.08 15.39 -4.26
C ILE A 110 -20.64 16.83 -4.59
N LYS A 111 -19.47 17.24 -4.04
CA LYS A 111 -18.93 18.60 -4.27
C LYS A 111 -18.46 18.86 -5.69
N VAL A 112 -18.09 17.82 -6.44
CA VAL A 112 -17.60 17.95 -7.82
C VAL A 112 -18.65 17.54 -8.86
N ARG A 113 -19.82 17.05 -8.41
CA ARG A 113 -20.91 16.62 -9.28
C ARG A 113 -21.25 17.70 -10.32
N ASN A 114 -21.33 17.30 -11.57
CA ASN A 114 -21.60 18.18 -12.72
C ASN A 114 -20.51 19.24 -13.03
N ILE A 115 -19.38 19.25 -12.33
CA ILE A 115 -18.28 20.20 -12.56
C ILE A 115 -17.08 19.49 -13.18
N THR A 116 -16.71 18.31 -12.66
CA THR A 116 -15.58 17.52 -13.16
C THR A 116 -15.88 16.02 -13.08
N GLU A 117 -15.16 15.24 -13.86
CA GLU A 117 -15.31 13.80 -13.88
C GLU A 117 -14.81 13.16 -12.58
N THR A 118 -15.47 12.06 -12.19
CA THR A 118 -15.07 11.26 -11.04
C THR A 118 -14.79 9.81 -11.46
N MET A 119 -13.83 9.19 -10.83
CA MET A 119 -13.47 7.79 -11.02
C MET A 119 -13.38 7.09 -9.65
N LYS A 120 -14.01 5.94 -9.51
CA LYS A 120 -13.87 5.13 -8.29
C LYS A 120 -12.47 4.54 -8.17
N ILE A 121 -11.97 4.44 -6.93
CA ILE A 121 -10.66 3.80 -6.64
C ILE A 121 -10.60 2.36 -7.16
N SER A 122 -11.71 1.61 -7.09
CA SER A 122 -11.78 0.25 -7.63
C SER A 122 -11.49 0.18 -9.13
N THR A 123 -11.98 1.16 -9.89
CA THR A 123 -11.72 1.27 -11.34
C THR A 123 -10.27 1.67 -11.60
N PHE A 124 -9.77 2.66 -10.88
CA PHE A 124 -8.38 3.12 -10.97
C PHE A 124 -7.39 1.98 -10.65
N ARG A 125 -7.62 1.21 -9.59
CA ARG A 125 -6.75 0.09 -9.21
C ARG A 125 -6.60 -1.00 -10.27
N LYS A 126 -7.63 -1.29 -11.04
CA LYS A 126 -7.54 -2.26 -12.13
C LYS A 126 -6.47 -1.88 -13.18
N ALA A 127 -6.20 -0.58 -13.32
CA ALA A 127 -5.15 -0.09 -14.22
C ALA A 127 -3.82 0.13 -13.50
N PHE A 128 -3.87 0.61 -12.26
CA PHE A 128 -2.71 0.99 -11.45
C PHE A 128 -1.96 -0.21 -10.88
N ASP A 129 -2.67 -1.22 -10.39
CA ASP A 129 -2.08 -2.41 -9.76
C ASP A 129 -2.85 -3.66 -10.23
N PRO A 130 -2.63 -4.09 -11.49
CA PRO A 130 -3.36 -5.22 -12.08
C PRO A 130 -3.04 -6.55 -11.41
N ILE A 131 -1.92 -6.65 -10.70
CA ILE A 131 -1.54 -7.80 -9.90
C ILE A 131 -1.78 -7.41 -8.44
N SER A 132 -2.91 -7.85 -7.88
CA SER A 132 -3.19 -7.61 -6.47
C SER A 132 -2.05 -8.22 -5.63
N ASP A 133 -1.54 -7.46 -4.65
CA ASP A 133 -0.55 -7.93 -3.67
C ASP A 133 -1.04 -9.12 -2.81
N TYR A 134 -2.19 -9.73 -3.13
CA TYR A 134 -2.68 -10.95 -2.47
C TYR A 134 -1.65 -12.08 -2.53
N ASP A 135 -0.91 -12.23 -3.63
CA ASP A 135 0.15 -13.23 -3.75
C ASP A 135 1.39 -12.95 -2.90
N ARG A 136 1.57 -11.71 -2.39
CA ARG A 136 2.71 -11.38 -1.53
C ARG A 136 2.46 -11.68 -0.05
N TYR A 137 1.22 -11.61 0.41
CA TYR A 137 0.89 -11.93 1.79
C TYR A 137 0.98 -13.44 2.04
N ASP A 138 0.51 -14.28 1.12
CA ASP A 138 0.65 -15.75 1.21
C ASP A 138 2.12 -16.18 1.18
N ASN A 139 2.99 -15.50 0.42
CA ASN A 139 4.43 -15.77 0.40
C ASN A 139 5.17 -15.32 1.68
N TYR A 140 4.66 -14.29 2.38
CA TYR A 140 5.31 -13.83 3.61
C TYR A 140 4.95 -14.74 4.80
N ASP A 141 3.72 -15.19 4.90
CA ASP A 141 3.28 -16.15 5.92
C ASP A 141 3.86 -17.56 5.68
N SER A 142 3.96 -17.98 4.43
CA SER A 142 4.59 -19.26 4.11
C SER A 142 6.09 -19.28 4.41
N ARG A 143 6.82 -18.16 4.28
CA ARG A 143 8.23 -18.04 4.68
C ARG A 143 8.40 -18.00 6.20
N ARG A 144 7.46 -17.37 6.92
CA ARG A 144 7.46 -17.31 8.38
C ARG A 144 7.17 -18.69 8.96
N ASN A 145 6.18 -19.40 8.44
CA ASN A 145 5.84 -20.77 8.85
C ASN A 145 6.94 -21.78 8.51
N LYS A 146 7.68 -21.63 7.40
CA LYS A 146 8.85 -22.47 7.11
C LYS A 146 10.00 -22.23 8.08
N LYS A 147 10.24 -20.99 8.54
CA LYS A 147 11.24 -20.71 9.58
C LYS A 147 10.84 -21.28 10.93
N PHE A 148 9.58 -21.18 11.34
CA PHE A 148 9.11 -21.76 12.60
C PHE A 148 9.17 -23.30 12.58
N LYS A 149 8.74 -23.97 11.49
CA LYS A 149 8.87 -25.43 11.38
C LYS A 149 10.32 -25.91 11.43
N LYS A 150 11.26 -25.17 10.85
CA LYS A 150 12.68 -25.53 10.90
C LYS A 150 13.28 -25.37 12.31
N TYR A 151 12.79 -24.38 13.10
CA TYR A 151 13.21 -24.20 14.49
C TYR A 151 12.67 -25.29 15.41
N ASP A 152 11.42 -25.75 15.22
CA ASP A 152 10.83 -26.84 16.00
C ASP A 152 11.45 -28.22 15.68
N MET A 153 11.81 -28.45 14.42
CA MET A 153 12.52 -29.70 14.06
C MET A 153 13.90 -29.78 14.70
N ASN A 154 14.69 -28.71 14.66
CA ASN A 154 16.02 -28.70 15.30
C ASN A 154 15.93 -28.80 16.84
N LYS A 155 14.84 -28.30 17.46
CA LYS A 155 14.64 -28.45 18.90
C LYS A 155 14.24 -29.88 19.32
N ARG A 156 13.53 -30.61 18.45
CA ARG A 156 13.17 -32.01 18.69
C ARG A 156 14.36 -32.97 18.52
N GLU A 157 15.25 -32.71 17.55
CA GLU A 157 16.46 -33.49 17.37
C GLU A 157 17.45 -33.30 18.53
N SER A 158 17.62 -32.09 19.06
CA SER A 158 18.49 -31.81 20.20
C SER A 158 17.98 -32.43 21.52
N THR A 159 16.66 -32.62 21.66
CA THR A 159 16.06 -33.22 22.87
C THR A 159 16.21 -34.77 22.84
N THR A 160 16.14 -35.38 21.64
CA THR A 160 16.33 -36.84 21.50
C THR A 160 17.78 -37.30 21.66
N GLU A 161 18.76 -36.48 21.27
CA GLU A 161 20.17 -36.76 21.53
C GLU A 161 20.52 -36.67 23.02
N ASN A 162 19.99 -35.67 23.74
CA ASN A 162 20.21 -35.55 25.16
C ASN A 162 19.59 -36.71 26.00
N THR A 163 18.46 -37.27 25.58
CA THR A 163 17.83 -38.41 26.26
C THR A 163 18.65 -39.67 26.06
N LYS A 164 19.15 -39.94 24.84
CA LYS A 164 20.02 -41.13 24.58
C LYS A 164 21.35 -41.05 25.31
N ASN A 165 21.95 -39.88 25.46
CA ASN A 165 23.18 -39.73 26.21
C ASN A 165 22.98 -39.95 27.72
N ASN A 166 21.83 -39.55 28.28
CA ASN A 166 21.52 -39.78 29.69
C ASN A 166 21.22 -41.24 29.99
N GLU A 167 20.60 -42.01 29.09
CA GLU A 167 20.38 -43.43 29.24
C GLU A 167 21.72 -44.22 29.21
N ALA A 168 22.64 -43.89 28.30
CA ALA A 168 23.95 -44.49 28.21
C ALA A 168 24.83 -44.20 29.44
N ILE A 169 24.70 -43.05 30.08
CA ILE A 169 25.40 -42.70 31.31
C ILE A 169 24.84 -43.50 32.50
N ASN A 170 23.54 -43.69 32.58
CA ASN A 170 22.92 -44.46 33.64
C ASN A 170 23.28 -45.94 33.55
N GLU A 171 23.33 -46.55 32.35
CA GLU A 171 23.81 -47.94 32.15
C GLU A 171 25.27 -48.14 32.57
N LEU A 172 26.13 -47.11 32.41
CA LEU A 172 27.53 -47.19 32.84
C LEU A 172 27.67 -47.09 34.36
N ILE A 173 26.77 -46.43 35.06
CA ILE A 173 26.77 -46.31 36.52
C ILE A 173 26.37 -47.66 37.17
N ASP A 174 25.38 -48.35 36.59
CA ASP A 174 24.93 -49.69 37.12
C ASP A 174 25.91 -50.80 36.90
N LEU A 175 26.97 -50.59 36.09
CA LEU A 175 28.02 -51.60 35.86
C LEU A 175 29.22 -51.49 36.82
N VAL A 176 29.25 -50.53 37.73
CA VAL A 176 30.39 -50.19 38.60
C VAL A 176 30.11 -50.57 40.07
N ASP A 177 28.88 -50.94 40.42
CA ASP A 177 28.49 -51.49 41.70
C ASP A 177 28.43 -53.09 41.66
#